data_6da4175b8d8c2226f26d98e875235f1c
#
_entry.id   6da4175b8d8c2226f26d98e875235f1c
#
_cell.length_a   1.000
_cell.length_b   1.000
_cell.length_c   1.000
_cell.angle_alpha   90.00
_cell.angle_beta   90.00
_cell.angle_gamma   90.00
#
_symmetry.space_group_name_H-M   'P 1'
#
loop_
_entity.id
_entity.type
_entity.pdbx_description
1 polymer ?
#
loop_
_entity_poly.entity_id
_entity_poly.type
_entity_poly.pdbx_seq_one_letter_code
_entity_poly.pdbx_strand_id
1 'polypeptide(L)'
;YLIAQRLVKHSNDEGYLVGSRGSVGSSFVATMMGITEVNPLAAHYRCEKCKLSIFDDENGNALGATYSSGFDLPDKECPNCHIPMLKDGQDMPFATFLGFNADKVPDIDLNFSDLNQASAHAYTKVLFGEDNVYRAGTIGTVADKTAFGFVKGYCEDKGLGDMRTAEVERLAIGCTGVKRTTGQHPGGIVVVPDYMEVSDFTPFQFPAEDPTAEWRTTHFDYHSIDQCLLKLDILGHSDPTQLRLIQLQSGTDILKVPLDDKETMSIFTSTEALGVTKEQIMCNTGTLGIPEFGTPFTIKLVEDTKPTSFAELIKISGLSHGTDVWLGNAQELIANNIVPFKDTIGCRDDIMVYLMYNGVKPIKAFKIMEFVRKGKASKDPETWKEHVKTMQEANIPDWFIGSCQKIKYMFPKAHAAAYVISAFRIAWYKVHMPVYFYSSWYTSKATDVDVENMIKGYNSIKARLEDIQAKGYEATNKENGQAESLKVALEATARGIKFLNVDLYESEATVWKAKNETEIYPPFNAIDGLGDTVAKNIVAEREKGKFISIEDVQKRAKVSQTLIDKMKDMGILEGMPDSNQLSLF
;
A
#
# COMPACT_ATOMS: atom_id res chain seq x y z
N TYR A 1 23.00 -4.35 1.92
CA TYR A 1 22.84 -3.59 0.69
C TYR A 1 22.93 -4.47 -0.57
N LEU A 2 24.01 -5.25 -0.77
CA LEU A 2 24.19 -6.08 -1.98
C LEU A 2 23.07 -7.10 -2.20
N ILE A 3 22.58 -7.71 -1.13
CA ILE A 3 21.45 -8.66 -1.20
C ILE A 3 20.19 -7.93 -1.69
N ALA A 4 19.85 -6.80 -1.07
CA ALA A 4 18.70 -5.99 -1.46
C ALA A 4 18.82 -5.50 -2.91
N GLN A 5 20.01 -5.03 -3.32
CA GLN A 5 20.27 -4.62 -4.71
C GLN A 5 20.01 -5.75 -5.70
N ARG A 6 20.48 -6.96 -5.41
CA ARG A 6 20.29 -8.13 -6.30
C ARG A 6 18.82 -8.52 -6.42
N LEU A 7 18.10 -8.51 -5.29
CA LEU A 7 16.65 -8.78 -5.27
C LEU A 7 15.86 -7.74 -6.08
N VAL A 8 16.16 -6.44 -5.87
CA VAL A 8 15.51 -5.35 -6.62
C VAL A 8 15.83 -5.45 -8.10
N LYS A 9 17.13 -5.68 -8.45
CA LYS A 9 17.53 -5.83 -9.84
C LYS A 9 16.83 -7.01 -10.51
N HIS A 10 16.73 -8.16 -9.85
CA HIS A 10 16.03 -9.34 -10.37
C HIS A 10 14.56 -9.02 -10.73
N SER A 11 13.84 -8.37 -9.82
CA SER A 11 12.45 -7.96 -10.04
C SER A 11 12.31 -6.94 -11.18
N ASN A 12 13.22 -5.94 -11.23
CA ASN A 12 13.24 -4.94 -12.29
C ASN A 12 13.56 -5.56 -13.68
N ASP A 13 14.47 -6.52 -13.75
CA ASP A 13 14.80 -7.27 -14.98
C ASP A 13 13.59 -8.06 -15.49
N GLU A 14 12.69 -8.51 -14.59
CA GLU A 14 11.39 -9.13 -14.92
C GLU A 14 10.30 -8.08 -15.24
N GLY A 15 10.63 -6.80 -15.15
CA GLY A 15 9.76 -5.68 -15.50
C GLY A 15 8.86 -5.19 -14.37
N TYR A 16 9.13 -5.59 -13.12
CA TYR A 16 8.36 -5.14 -11.95
C TYR A 16 9.18 -4.19 -11.10
N LEU A 17 8.68 -2.98 -10.89
CA LEU A 17 9.29 -2.05 -9.94
C LEU A 17 9.18 -2.57 -8.51
N VAL A 18 10.18 -2.23 -7.71
CA VAL A 18 10.20 -2.51 -6.28
C VAL A 18 10.12 -1.19 -5.52
N GLY A 19 9.13 -1.06 -4.66
CA GLY A 19 9.01 0.06 -3.73
C GLY A 19 9.82 -0.19 -2.45
N SER A 20 10.35 0.84 -1.85
CA SER A 20 10.94 0.74 -0.52
C SER A 20 9.91 1.11 0.55
N ARG A 21 10.12 0.61 1.78
CA ARG A 21 9.34 0.96 2.96
C ARG A 21 10.26 1.08 4.19
N GLY A 22 9.73 1.57 5.30
CA GLY A 22 10.54 1.74 6.49
C GLY A 22 11.56 2.88 6.35
N SER A 23 12.75 2.69 6.89
CA SER A 23 13.77 3.74 6.99
C SER A 23 14.88 3.67 5.92
N VAL A 24 14.87 2.69 5.01
CA VAL A 24 15.92 2.53 4.00
C VAL A 24 16.07 3.73 3.07
N GLY A 25 14.98 4.44 2.77
CA GLY A 25 15.00 5.68 1.98
C GLY A 25 15.76 6.85 2.62
N SER A 26 16.18 6.74 3.90
CA SER A 26 17.10 7.69 4.54
C SER A 26 18.58 7.42 4.21
N SER A 27 18.88 6.38 3.43
CA SER A 27 20.24 6.02 3.02
C SER A 27 20.52 6.43 1.59
N PHE A 28 21.39 7.42 1.39
CA PHE A 28 21.84 7.83 0.06
C PHE A 28 22.55 6.70 -0.69
N VAL A 29 23.26 5.82 0.03
CA VAL A 29 23.88 4.62 -0.56
C VAL A 29 22.80 3.71 -1.16
N ALA A 30 21.68 3.52 -0.47
CA ALA A 30 20.56 2.72 -1.01
C ALA A 30 19.98 3.33 -2.29
N THR A 31 19.88 4.66 -2.36
CA THR A 31 19.45 5.38 -3.57
C THR A 31 20.44 5.15 -4.71
N MET A 32 21.75 5.33 -4.45
CA MET A 32 22.80 5.16 -5.47
C MET A 32 22.95 3.72 -5.96
N MET A 33 22.58 2.73 -5.12
CA MET A 33 22.55 1.31 -5.51
C MET A 33 21.25 0.90 -6.20
N GLY A 34 20.30 1.80 -6.38
CA GLY A 34 19.01 1.51 -7.00
C GLY A 34 18.09 0.63 -6.15
N ILE A 35 18.31 0.58 -4.83
CA ILE A 35 17.43 -0.15 -3.89
C ILE A 35 16.15 0.62 -3.62
N THR A 36 16.23 1.95 -3.62
CA THR A 36 15.10 2.86 -3.41
C THR A 36 15.17 4.03 -4.38
N GLU A 37 14.01 4.56 -4.76
CA GLU A 37 13.91 5.80 -5.54
C GLU A 37 13.96 7.04 -4.65
N VAL A 38 13.80 6.89 -3.34
CA VAL A 38 13.79 7.99 -2.39
C VAL A 38 15.22 8.54 -2.24
N ASN A 39 15.39 9.84 -2.50
CA ASN A 39 16.65 10.54 -2.34
C ASN A 39 16.63 11.32 -1.00
N PRO A 40 17.44 10.94 0.01
CA PRO A 40 17.44 11.60 1.33
C PRO A 40 18.16 12.94 1.39
N LEU A 41 18.86 13.34 0.34
CA LEU A 41 19.55 14.64 0.32
C LEU A 41 18.54 15.79 0.46
N ALA A 42 19.01 16.95 0.88
CA ALA A 42 18.21 18.17 0.88
C ALA A 42 17.71 18.51 -0.54
N ALA A 43 16.65 19.29 -0.64
CA ALA A 43 16.10 19.72 -1.92
C ALA A 43 17.19 20.34 -2.81
N HIS A 44 17.30 19.87 -4.05
CA HIS A 44 18.34 20.31 -4.99
C HIS A 44 17.93 20.11 -6.44
N TYR A 45 18.62 20.83 -7.31
CA TYR A 45 18.55 20.64 -8.76
C TYR A 45 19.70 19.77 -9.24
N ARG A 46 19.48 18.95 -10.26
CA ARG A 46 20.51 18.12 -10.90
C ARG A 46 20.39 18.16 -12.42
N CYS A 47 21.46 18.50 -13.10
CA CYS A 47 21.52 18.45 -14.56
C CYS A 47 21.84 17.03 -15.06
N GLU A 48 21.02 16.49 -15.94
CA GLU A 48 21.28 15.15 -16.51
C GLU A 48 22.50 15.12 -17.42
N LYS A 49 22.79 16.22 -18.11
CA LYS A 49 23.88 16.30 -19.09
C LYS A 49 25.26 16.54 -18.44
N CYS A 50 25.44 17.62 -17.70
CA CYS A 50 26.72 17.95 -17.09
C CYS A 50 26.89 17.51 -15.63
N LYS A 51 25.88 16.91 -15.04
CA LYS A 51 25.85 16.42 -13.65
C LYS A 51 26.01 17.52 -12.60
N LEU A 52 25.90 18.80 -12.99
CA LEU A 52 25.88 19.90 -12.02
C LEU A 52 24.73 19.71 -11.05
N SER A 53 25.03 19.80 -9.75
CA SER A 53 24.04 19.78 -8.66
C SER A 53 24.07 21.13 -7.94
N ILE A 54 22.88 21.71 -7.66
CA ILE A 54 22.73 23.02 -7.02
C ILE A 54 21.86 22.84 -5.77
N PHE A 55 22.43 23.15 -4.61
CA PHE A 55 21.79 23.03 -3.29
C PHE A 55 21.40 24.38 -2.69
N ASP A 56 21.92 25.48 -3.25
CA ASP A 56 21.69 26.83 -2.75
C ASP A 56 20.98 27.71 -3.78
N ASP A 57 20.26 28.70 -3.28
CA ASP A 57 19.65 29.73 -4.12
C ASP A 57 20.70 30.75 -4.62
N GLU A 58 20.29 31.75 -5.40
CA GLU A 58 21.15 32.80 -5.96
C GLU A 58 21.80 33.70 -4.89
N ASN A 59 21.25 33.70 -3.68
CA ASN A 59 21.75 34.45 -2.51
C ASN A 59 22.64 33.59 -1.60
N GLY A 60 22.86 32.31 -1.94
CA GLY A 60 23.66 31.38 -1.13
C GLY A 60 22.91 30.79 0.05
N ASN A 61 21.56 30.84 0.07
CA ASN A 61 20.76 30.17 1.08
C ASN A 61 20.46 28.73 0.64
N ALA A 62 20.54 27.79 1.56
CA ALA A 62 20.22 26.40 1.28
C ALA A 62 18.75 26.24 0.83
N LEU A 63 18.52 25.59 -0.32
CA LEU A 63 17.18 25.32 -0.83
C LEU A 63 16.37 24.47 0.15
N GLY A 64 17.00 23.54 0.86
CA GLY A 64 16.36 22.72 1.90
C GLY A 64 15.82 23.51 3.10
N ALA A 65 16.28 24.74 3.32
CA ALA A 65 15.72 25.61 4.36
C ALA A 65 14.29 26.09 4.02
N THR A 66 13.97 26.18 2.73
CA THR A 66 12.67 26.65 2.25
C THR A 66 11.78 25.48 1.77
N TYR A 67 12.37 24.48 1.12
CA TYR A 67 11.67 23.37 0.49
C TYR A 67 12.01 22.05 1.18
N SER A 68 11.00 21.42 1.78
CA SER A 68 11.16 20.10 2.43
C SER A 68 11.13 18.92 1.43
N SER A 69 10.76 19.19 0.17
CA SER A 69 10.86 18.26 -0.96
C SER A 69 11.41 18.97 -2.18
N GLY A 70 12.34 18.34 -2.87
CA GLY A 70 12.88 18.86 -4.12
C GLY A 70 11.84 18.93 -5.24
N PHE A 71 10.79 18.11 -5.19
CA PHE A 71 9.71 18.14 -6.18
C PHE A 71 8.87 19.44 -6.11
N ASP A 72 8.95 20.17 -5.02
CA ASP A 72 8.28 21.46 -4.85
C ASP A 72 9.13 22.66 -5.33
N LEU A 73 10.36 22.42 -5.79
CA LEU A 73 11.23 23.48 -6.33
C LEU A 73 10.64 24.07 -7.61
N PRO A 74 10.78 25.38 -7.85
CA PRO A 74 10.41 25.97 -9.12
C PRO A 74 11.26 25.42 -10.28
N ASP A 75 10.76 25.52 -11.51
CA ASP A 75 11.51 25.09 -12.69
C ASP A 75 12.76 25.94 -12.88
N LYS A 76 13.87 25.28 -13.25
CA LYS A 76 15.16 25.91 -13.46
C LYS A 76 15.88 25.26 -14.64
N GLU A 77 16.51 26.09 -15.48
CA GLU A 77 17.42 25.62 -16.52
C GLU A 77 18.86 25.51 -15.99
N CYS A 78 19.58 24.52 -16.49
CA CYS A 78 21.00 24.38 -16.19
C CYS A 78 21.81 25.57 -16.75
N PRO A 79 22.58 26.28 -15.92
CA PRO A 79 23.36 27.43 -16.40
C PRO A 79 24.43 27.06 -17.43
N ASN A 80 24.88 25.81 -17.46
CA ASN A 80 25.91 25.35 -18.38
C ASN A 80 25.34 24.71 -19.67
N CYS A 81 24.20 24.07 -19.60
CA CYS A 81 23.68 23.24 -20.70
C CYS A 81 22.40 23.78 -21.32
N HIS A 82 21.72 24.73 -20.65
CA HIS A 82 20.46 25.33 -21.07
C HIS A 82 19.33 24.26 -21.30
N ILE A 83 19.34 23.21 -20.47
CA ILE A 83 18.27 22.21 -20.44
C ILE A 83 17.59 22.26 -19.08
N PRO A 84 16.31 21.85 -18.97
CA PRO A 84 15.63 21.74 -17.68
C PRO A 84 16.43 20.87 -16.71
N MET A 85 16.54 21.30 -15.47
CA MET A 85 17.15 20.52 -14.40
C MET A 85 16.13 19.63 -13.72
N LEU A 86 16.55 18.44 -13.34
CA LEU A 86 15.75 17.57 -12.48
C LEU A 86 15.71 18.16 -11.06
N LYS A 87 14.56 18.02 -10.42
CA LYS A 87 14.29 18.43 -9.05
C LYS A 87 14.23 17.18 -8.18
N ASP A 88 14.97 17.13 -7.07
CA ASP A 88 15.08 15.94 -6.23
C ASP A 88 15.46 16.31 -4.79
N GLY A 89 15.40 15.30 -3.89
CA GLY A 89 15.77 15.42 -2.48
C GLY A 89 14.57 15.58 -1.55
N GLN A 90 14.58 14.80 -0.46
CA GLN A 90 13.49 14.74 0.52
C GLN A 90 13.93 15.14 1.92
N ASP A 91 15.15 15.61 2.08
CA ASP A 91 15.74 16.09 3.34
C ASP A 91 15.49 15.16 4.55
N MET A 92 16.20 14.04 4.56
CA MET A 92 16.05 13.04 5.61
C MET A 92 17.39 12.71 6.26
N PRO A 93 17.47 12.75 7.61
CA PRO A 93 18.71 12.43 8.30
C PRO A 93 19.04 10.94 8.23
N PHE A 94 20.28 10.60 7.86
CA PHE A 94 20.77 9.22 7.80
C PHE A 94 20.69 8.49 9.15
N ALA A 95 20.79 9.23 10.27
CA ALA A 95 20.69 8.68 11.61
C ALA A 95 19.36 7.94 11.87
N THR A 96 18.29 8.24 11.15
CA THR A 96 17.02 7.50 11.28
C THR A 96 17.09 6.08 10.76
N PHE A 97 18.09 5.77 9.91
CA PHE A 97 18.33 4.42 9.38
C PHE A 97 19.31 3.61 10.26
N LEU A 98 20.48 4.14 10.56
CA LEU A 98 21.53 3.41 11.27
C LEU A 98 21.87 3.93 12.69
N GLY A 99 21.25 5.02 13.15
CA GLY A 99 21.70 5.74 14.33
C GLY A 99 22.93 6.62 14.04
N PHE A 100 23.37 7.39 15.04
CA PHE A 100 24.55 8.25 14.90
C PHE A 100 25.88 7.49 14.95
N ASN A 101 25.91 6.37 15.65
CA ASN A 101 27.10 5.55 15.87
C ASN A 101 27.04 4.19 15.16
N ALA A 102 26.15 4.02 14.19
CA ALA A 102 25.84 2.75 13.55
C ALA A 102 25.45 1.64 14.57
N ASP A 103 24.77 2.04 15.62
CA ASP A 103 24.32 1.19 16.73
C ASP A 103 22.96 0.55 16.45
N LYS A 104 22.33 0.89 15.33
CA LYS A 104 21.10 0.27 14.85
C LYS A 104 21.40 -0.68 13.69
N VAL A 105 20.93 -1.93 13.77
CA VAL A 105 21.01 -2.87 12.65
C VAL A 105 20.13 -2.34 11.51
N PRO A 106 20.65 -2.25 10.27
CA PRO A 106 19.86 -1.82 9.13
C PRO A 106 18.77 -2.82 8.81
N ASP A 107 17.57 -2.31 8.60
CA ASP A 107 16.38 -3.04 8.18
C ASP A 107 15.96 -2.53 6.82
N ILE A 108 16.02 -3.41 5.79
CA ILE A 108 15.71 -3.07 4.40
C ILE A 108 14.45 -3.81 3.98
N ASP A 109 13.31 -3.16 4.19
CA ASP A 109 12.01 -3.67 3.81
C ASP A 109 11.67 -3.22 2.38
N LEU A 110 11.21 -4.17 1.55
CA LEU A 110 10.92 -3.94 0.15
C LEU A 110 9.52 -4.44 -0.21
N ASN A 111 8.81 -3.63 -1.01
CA ASN A 111 7.50 -3.93 -1.56
C ASN A 111 7.66 -4.43 -3.00
N PHE A 112 7.49 -5.72 -3.19
CA PHE A 112 7.46 -6.36 -4.50
C PHE A 112 6.02 -6.41 -5.05
N SER A 113 5.87 -6.48 -6.35
CA SER A 113 4.56 -6.78 -6.93
C SER A 113 4.05 -8.13 -6.42
N ASP A 114 2.76 -8.20 -6.08
CA ASP A 114 2.09 -9.46 -5.69
C ASP A 114 2.30 -10.57 -6.74
N LEU A 115 2.35 -10.19 -8.01
CA LEU A 115 2.58 -11.11 -9.14
C LEU A 115 4.03 -11.60 -9.23
N ASN A 116 4.98 -10.88 -8.63
CA ASN A 116 6.41 -11.16 -8.73
C ASN A 116 7.03 -11.65 -7.40
N GLN A 117 6.32 -11.55 -6.29
CA GLN A 117 6.82 -11.90 -4.96
C GLN A 117 7.35 -13.35 -4.91
N ALA A 118 6.65 -14.29 -5.53
CA ALA A 118 7.08 -15.70 -5.56
C ALA A 118 8.42 -15.88 -6.29
N SER A 119 8.64 -15.17 -7.41
CA SER A 119 9.92 -15.15 -8.12
C SER A 119 11.04 -14.57 -7.26
N ALA A 120 10.78 -13.45 -6.57
CA ALA A 120 11.75 -12.84 -5.65
C ALA A 120 12.11 -13.77 -4.47
N HIS A 121 11.12 -14.49 -3.90
CA HIS A 121 11.38 -15.52 -2.90
C HIS A 121 12.26 -16.65 -3.47
N ALA A 122 11.91 -17.19 -4.64
CA ALA A 122 12.70 -18.26 -5.30
C ALA A 122 14.14 -17.80 -5.58
N TYR A 123 14.32 -16.53 -5.95
CA TYR A 123 15.66 -15.98 -6.20
C TYR A 123 16.55 -15.97 -4.96
N THR A 124 16.01 -15.94 -3.75
CA THR A 124 16.82 -16.09 -2.52
C THR A 124 17.50 -17.45 -2.44
N LYS A 125 16.85 -18.52 -2.93
CA LYS A 125 17.48 -19.85 -3.04
C LYS A 125 18.66 -19.85 -3.99
N VAL A 126 18.60 -19.06 -5.07
CA VAL A 126 19.72 -18.88 -6.01
C VAL A 126 20.89 -18.13 -5.34
N LEU A 127 20.58 -17.15 -4.49
CA LEU A 127 21.61 -16.35 -3.80
C LEU A 127 22.34 -17.11 -2.69
N PHE A 128 21.63 -17.96 -1.94
CA PHE A 128 22.15 -18.55 -0.70
C PHE A 128 22.20 -20.07 -0.69
N GLY A 129 21.63 -20.74 -1.69
CA GLY A 129 21.43 -22.19 -1.71
C GLY A 129 20.07 -22.60 -1.14
N GLU A 130 19.55 -23.70 -1.66
CA GLU A 130 18.20 -24.18 -1.35
C GLU A 130 18.05 -24.61 0.12
N ASP A 131 19.09 -25.20 0.70
CA ASP A 131 19.07 -25.70 2.08
C ASP A 131 19.32 -24.61 3.13
N ASN A 132 19.68 -23.41 2.70
CA ASN A 132 19.98 -22.28 3.59
C ASN A 132 18.84 -21.27 3.72
N VAL A 133 17.71 -21.49 3.05
CA VAL A 133 16.63 -20.50 2.97
C VAL A 133 15.30 -21.10 3.42
N TYR A 134 14.63 -20.43 4.35
CA TYR A 134 13.39 -20.88 4.96
C TYR A 134 12.38 -19.73 5.02
N ARG A 135 11.09 -20.05 4.94
CA ARG A 135 10.05 -19.07 5.30
C ARG A 135 10.12 -18.82 6.81
N ALA A 136 9.99 -17.56 7.22
CA ALA A 136 9.90 -17.22 8.62
C ALA A 136 8.61 -17.79 9.24
N GLY A 137 8.70 -18.46 10.36
CA GLY A 137 7.56 -18.97 11.10
C GLY A 137 6.85 -17.86 11.87
N THR A 138 5.56 -18.02 12.05
CA THR A 138 4.73 -17.19 12.93
C THR A 138 3.95 -18.08 13.90
N ILE A 139 3.68 -17.54 15.09
CA ILE A 139 2.84 -18.20 16.09
C ILE A 139 1.60 -17.35 16.30
N GLY A 140 0.44 -17.87 15.89
CA GLY A 140 -0.85 -17.25 16.15
C GLY A 140 -1.28 -17.48 17.59
N THR A 141 -1.66 -16.41 18.27
CA THR A 141 -2.19 -16.46 19.64
C THR A 141 -3.66 -16.09 19.68
N VAL A 142 -4.33 -16.43 20.78
CA VAL A 142 -5.73 -16.04 21.01
C VAL A 142 -5.77 -14.53 21.27
N ALA A 143 -6.45 -13.79 20.39
CA ALA A 143 -6.66 -12.34 20.55
C ALA A 143 -7.80 -12.05 21.55
N ASP A 144 -7.80 -10.86 22.15
CA ASP A 144 -8.76 -10.43 23.18
C ASP A 144 -10.23 -10.67 22.80
N LYS A 145 -10.63 -10.23 21.59
CA LYS A 145 -12.00 -10.43 21.10
C LYS A 145 -12.37 -11.91 20.93
N THR A 146 -11.40 -12.72 20.48
CA THR A 146 -11.58 -14.16 20.31
C THR A 146 -11.69 -14.85 21.68
N ALA A 147 -10.83 -14.46 22.63
CA ALA A 147 -10.88 -14.94 24.00
C ALA A 147 -12.23 -14.65 24.66
N PHE A 148 -12.72 -13.41 24.50
CA PHE A 148 -14.04 -13.01 25.00
C PHE A 148 -15.16 -13.86 24.38
N GLY A 149 -15.12 -14.09 23.07
CA GLY A 149 -16.08 -14.96 22.37
C GLY A 149 -16.04 -16.40 22.86
N PHE A 150 -14.85 -16.97 23.11
CA PHE A 150 -14.71 -18.31 23.67
C PHE A 150 -15.30 -18.44 25.08
N VAL A 151 -15.04 -17.44 25.94
CA VAL A 151 -15.61 -17.44 27.30
C VAL A 151 -17.14 -17.33 27.26
N LYS A 152 -17.68 -16.45 26.40
CA LYS A 152 -19.14 -16.36 26.21
C LYS A 152 -19.74 -17.65 25.71
N GLY A 153 -19.19 -18.25 24.65
CA GLY A 153 -19.66 -19.53 24.14
C GLY A 153 -19.61 -20.65 25.21
N TYR A 154 -18.52 -20.71 25.99
CA TYR A 154 -18.42 -21.64 27.10
C TYR A 154 -19.53 -21.43 28.17
N CYS A 155 -19.80 -20.15 28.51
CA CYS A 155 -20.86 -19.82 29.47
C CYS A 155 -22.24 -20.23 28.97
N GLU A 156 -22.51 -20.04 27.69
CA GLU A 156 -23.76 -20.47 27.04
C GLU A 156 -23.89 -21.98 27.06
N ASP A 157 -22.86 -22.72 26.63
CA ASP A 157 -22.84 -24.20 26.62
C ASP A 157 -23.00 -24.82 28.00
N LYS A 158 -22.54 -24.14 29.05
CA LYS A 158 -22.63 -24.59 30.43
C LYS A 158 -23.83 -24.01 31.20
N GLY A 159 -24.71 -23.28 30.54
CA GLY A 159 -25.88 -22.66 31.18
C GLY A 159 -25.53 -21.57 32.20
N LEU A 160 -24.36 -20.92 32.04
CA LEU A 160 -23.87 -19.81 32.89
C LEU A 160 -24.24 -18.45 32.30
N GLY A 161 -25.38 -18.34 31.62
CA GLY A 161 -25.76 -17.17 30.80
C GLY A 161 -25.84 -15.83 31.53
N ASP A 162 -26.00 -15.82 32.85
CA ASP A 162 -26.08 -14.59 33.68
C ASP A 162 -24.73 -14.13 34.21
N MET A 163 -23.59 -14.63 33.67
CA MET A 163 -22.27 -14.20 34.12
C MET A 163 -22.06 -12.73 33.82
N ARG A 164 -21.62 -11.96 34.83
CA ARG A 164 -21.33 -10.52 34.68
C ARG A 164 -20.22 -10.29 33.65
N THR A 165 -20.36 -9.27 32.81
CA THR A 165 -19.38 -8.89 31.78
C THR A 165 -17.96 -8.77 32.33
N ALA A 166 -17.79 -8.16 33.50
CA ALA A 166 -16.48 -8.02 34.15
C ALA A 166 -15.82 -9.37 34.48
N GLU A 167 -16.61 -10.42 34.81
CA GLU A 167 -16.10 -11.78 35.05
C GLU A 167 -15.73 -12.46 33.73
N VAL A 168 -16.54 -12.26 32.66
CA VAL A 168 -16.21 -12.72 31.32
C VAL A 168 -14.91 -12.10 30.84
N GLU A 169 -14.71 -10.80 31.04
CA GLU A 169 -13.47 -10.08 30.71
C GLU A 169 -12.28 -10.62 31.50
N ARG A 170 -12.43 -10.84 32.80
CA ARG A 170 -11.38 -11.40 33.66
C ARG A 170 -10.92 -12.79 33.16
N LEU A 171 -11.86 -13.65 32.79
CA LEU A 171 -11.55 -14.97 32.23
C LEU A 171 -10.93 -14.87 30.83
N ALA A 172 -11.42 -13.93 30.00
CA ALA A 172 -10.88 -13.68 28.67
C ALA A 172 -9.42 -13.23 28.72
N ILE A 173 -9.05 -12.35 29.68
CA ILE A 173 -7.64 -11.94 29.90
C ILE A 173 -6.76 -13.17 30.17
N GLY A 174 -7.22 -14.15 30.94
CA GLY A 174 -6.48 -15.39 31.21
C GLY A 174 -6.31 -16.30 29.99
N CYS A 175 -7.16 -16.15 28.96
CA CYS A 175 -7.08 -16.90 27.70
C CYS A 175 -6.33 -16.15 26.60
N THR A 176 -6.18 -14.83 26.74
CA THR A 176 -5.47 -13.98 25.76
C THR A 176 -3.98 -14.32 25.70
N GLY A 177 -3.43 -14.34 24.49
CA GLY A 177 -2.02 -14.63 24.27
C GLY A 177 -1.64 -16.11 24.29
N VAL A 178 -2.58 -17.02 24.58
CA VAL A 178 -2.32 -18.47 24.50
C VAL A 178 -1.99 -18.83 23.05
N LYS A 179 -0.90 -19.56 22.83
CA LYS A 179 -0.47 -20.03 21.50
C LYS A 179 -1.49 -21.01 20.94
N ARG A 180 -1.90 -20.82 19.70
CA ARG A 180 -2.96 -21.61 19.08
C ARG A 180 -2.53 -22.29 17.79
N THR A 181 -1.89 -21.55 16.89
CA THR A 181 -1.52 -22.04 15.55
C THR A 181 -0.12 -21.63 15.18
N THR A 182 0.51 -22.41 14.30
CA THR A 182 1.72 -22.00 13.57
C THR A 182 1.34 -21.58 12.16
N GLY A 183 2.12 -20.68 11.56
CA GLY A 183 1.92 -20.22 10.21
C GLY A 183 3.21 -19.74 9.57
N GLN A 184 3.12 -19.27 8.34
CA GLN A 184 4.22 -18.63 7.60
C GLN A 184 4.05 -17.12 7.62
N HIS A 185 5.14 -16.40 7.83
CA HIS A 185 5.17 -14.96 7.61
C HIS A 185 4.98 -14.67 6.10
N PRO A 186 4.11 -13.73 5.69
CA PRO A 186 3.75 -13.53 4.29
C PRO A 186 4.94 -13.08 3.40
N GLY A 187 5.93 -12.39 3.97
CA GLY A 187 7.07 -11.85 3.22
C GLY A 187 8.44 -12.22 3.80
N GLY A 188 8.49 -12.83 4.99
CA GLY A 188 9.75 -13.08 5.70
C GLY A 188 10.48 -14.33 5.19
N ILE A 189 11.73 -14.15 4.81
CA ILE A 189 12.66 -15.20 4.44
C ILE A 189 13.82 -15.19 5.44
N VAL A 190 14.06 -16.31 6.11
CA VAL A 190 15.18 -16.51 7.02
C VAL A 190 16.33 -17.15 6.26
N VAL A 191 17.53 -16.59 6.43
CA VAL A 191 18.76 -17.10 5.80
C VAL A 191 19.66 -17.70 6.88
N VAL A 192 20.03 -18.96 6.70
CA VAL A 192 20.95 -19.70 7.55
C VAL A 192 22.35 -19.63 6.91
N PRO A 193 23.42 -19.35 7.68
CA PRO A 193 24.78 -19.38 7.16
C PRO A 193 25.15 -20.75 6.58
N ASP A 194 25.94 -20.78 5.51
CA ASP A 194 26.32 -22.00 4.78
C ASP A 194 27.21 -22.99 5.56
N TYR A 195 27.76 -22.54 6.67
CA TYR A 195 28.57 -23.37 7.60
C TYR A 195 27.78 -23.88 8.83
N MET A 196 26.45 -23.63 8.88
CA MET A 196 25.55 -24.04 9.96
C MET A 196 24.32 -24.72 9.40
N GLU A 197 23.58 -25.43 10.23
CA GLU A 197 22.30 -26.03 9.90
C GLU A 197 21.14 -25.30 10.59
N VAL A 198 19.97 -25.34 9.99
CA VAL A 198 18.77 -24.73 10.57
C VAL A 198 18.45 -25.29 11.97
N SER A 199 18.75 -26.57 12.19
CA SER A 199 18.58 -27.26 13.47
C SER A 199 19.41 -26.69 14.62
N ASP A 200 20.47 -25.93 14.32
CA ASP A 200 21.27 -25.22 15.34
C ASP A 200 20.48 -24.03 15.95
N PHE A 201 19.45 -23.55 15.26
CA PHE A 201 18.67 -22.37 15.65
C PHE A 201 17.20 -22.70 15.97
N THR A 202 16.58 -23.55 15.17
CA THR A 202 15.14 -23.83 15.26
C THR A 202 14.80 -25.14 14.55
N PRO A 203 13.80 -25.89 15.02
CA PRO A 203 13.15 -26.89 14.19
C PRO A 203 12.52 -26.24 12.98
N PHE A 204 12.30 -26.98 11.92
CA PHE A 204 11.52 -26.53 10.77
C PHE A 204 10.32 -27.44 10.53
N GLN A 205 9.35 -26.94 9.79
CA GLN A 205 8.13 -27.68 9.45
C GLN A 205 7.75 -27.45 7.99
N PHE A 206 6.98 -28.38 7.43
CA PHE A 206 6.34 -28.21 6.13
C PHE A 206 4.96 -27.60 6.29
N PRO A 207 4.55 -26.64 5.43
CA PRO A 207 3.21 -26.08 5.44
C PRO A 207 2.15 -27.17 5.30
N ALA A 208 1.09 -27.13 6.11
CA ALA A 208 0.00 -28.13 6.11
C ALA A 208 0.49 -29.58 6.25
N GLU A 209 1.67 -29.80 6.86
CA GLU A 209 2.29 -31.13 7.02
C GLU A 209 2.60 -31.84 5.69
N ASP A 210 2.68 -31.10 4.59
CA ASP A 210 2.97 -31.62 3.26
C ASP A 210 4.49 -31.61 2.99
N PRO A 211 5.19 -32.75 3.03
CA PRO A 211 6.63 -32.83 2.79
C PRO A 211 7.03 -32.51 1.34
N THR A 212 6.06 -32.43 0.42
CA THR A 212 6.29 -32.05 -0.98
C THR A 212 6.20 -30.53 -1.19
N ALA A 213 5.84 -29.76 -0.14
CA ALA A 213 5.77 -28.32 -0.23
C ALA A 213 7.13 -27.73 -0.62
N GLU A 214 7.11 -26.77 -1.53
CA GLU A 214 8.30 -26.10 -2.06
C GLU A 214 9.13 -25.40 -0.98
N TRP A 215 8.44 -24.91 0.06
CA TRP A 215 9.04 -24.10 1.12
C TRP A 215 8.97 -24.78 2.49
N ARG A 216 10.11 -24.87 3.16
CA ARG A 216 10.19 -25.20 4.58
C ARG A 216 10.06 -23.92 5.41
N THR A 217 9.47 -24.02 6.60
CA THR A 217 9.19 -22.91 7.50
C THR A 217 9.90 -23.11 8.82
N THR A 218 10.53 -22.08 9.39
CA THR A 218 11.09 -22.14 10.75
C THR A 218 9.93 -22.35 11.75
N HIS A 219 10.12 -23.20 12.75
CA HIS A 219 9.08 -23.48 13.73
C HIS A 219 8.99 -22.41 14.81
N PHE A 220 10.12 -21.92 15.29
CA PHE A 220 10.12 -20.82 16.25
C PHE A 220 9.67 -19.52 15.56
N ASP A 221 8.93 -18.71 16.31
CA ASP A 221 8.64 -17.35 15.90
C ASP A 221 9.95 -16.58 15.69
N TYR A 222 10.02 -15.78 14.61
CA TYR A 222 11.26 -15.09 14.26
C TYR A 222 11.81 -14.20 15.38
N HIS A 223 10.93 -13.55 16.17
CA HIS A 223 11.37 -12.73 17.30
C HIS A 223 12.18 -13.48 18.38
N SER A 224 12.11 -14.80 18.38
CA SER A 224 12.92 -15.64 19.29
C SER A 224 14.30 -15.95 18.75
N ILE A 225 14.56 -15.72 17.45
CA ILE A 225 15.82 -16.03 16.75
C ILE A 225 16.37 -14.83 15.95
N ASP A 226 15.79 -13.65 16.11
CA ASP A 226 16.12 -12.43 15.34
C ASP A 226 17.55 -11.91 15.60
N GLN A 227 18.14 -12.25 16.72
CA GLN A 227 19.51 -11.88 17.04
C GLN A 227 20.57 -12.82 16.43
N CYS A 228 20.14 -13.98 15.93
CA CYS A 228 21.01 -15.04 15.44
C CYS A 228 20.98 -15.20 13.93
N LEU A 229 19.86 -14.91 13.28
CA LEU A 229 19.64 -15.15 11.86
C LEU A 229 19.17 -13.90 11.13
N LEU A 230 19.62 -13.75 9.88
CA LEU A 230 19.14 -12.70 8.98
C LEU A 230 17.74 -13.04 8.46
N LYS A 231 16.81 -12.08 8.58
CA LYS A 231 15.53 -12.11 7.89
C LYS A 231 15.52 -11.07 6.77
N LEU A 232 15.03 -11.47 5.61
CA LEU A 232 14.74 -10.59 4.49
C LEU A 232 13.22 -10.41 4.39
N ASP A 233 12.75 -9.18 4.39
CA ASP A 233 11.34 -8.87 4.22
C ASP A 233 11.03 -8.54 2.76
N ILE A 234 10.57 -9.56 2.03
CA ILE A 234 10.14 -9.49 0.62
C ILE A 234 8.62 -9.49 0.62
N LEU A 235 8.04 -8.30 0.70
CA LEU A 235 6.60 -8.13 0.93
C LEU A 235 5.86 -7.94 -0.39
N GLY A 236 4.76 -8.69 -0.60
CA GLY A 236 3.84 -8.47 -1.72
C GLY A 236 3.04 -7.18 -1.51
N HIS A 237 2.90 -6.38 -2.57
CA HIS A 237 2.15 -5.13 -2.53
C HIS A 237 1.45 -4.86 -3.86
N SER A 238 0.24 -4.35 -3.79
CA SER A 238 -0.58 -4.10 -4.99
C SER A 238 -0.19 -2.85 -5.79
N ASP A 239 0.53 -1.88 -5.20
CA ASP A 239 0.92 -0.66 -5.94
C ASP A 239 1.94 -0.93 -7.04
N PRO A 240 3.04 -1.69 -6.83
CA PRO A 240 3.90 -2.12 -7.92
C PRO A 240 3.16 -2.94 -8.98
N THR A 241 2.19 -3.75 -8.58
CA THR A 241 1.33 -4.50 -9.49
C THR A 241 0.50 -3.57 -10.36
N GLN A 242 -0.15 -2.57 -9.76
CA GLN A 242 -0.94 -1.58 -10.49
C GLN A 242 -0.08 -0.79 -11.49
N LEU A 243 1.10 -0.31 -11.06
CA LEU A 243 2.03 0.38 -11.95
C LEU A 243 2.48 -0.50 -13.12
N ARG A 244 2.75 -1.78 -12.89
CA ARG A 244 3.08 -2.73 -13.96
C ARG A 244 1.94 -2.91 -14.96
N LEU A 245 0.71 -3.05 -14.47
CA LEU A 245 -0.48 -3.15 -15.32
C LEU A 245 -0.69 -1.90 -16.17
N ILE A 246 -0.51 -0.72 -15.57
CA ILE A 246 -0.55 0.55 -16.29
C ILE A 246 0.50 0.56 -17.40
N GLN A 247 1.76 0.23 -17.09
CA GLN A 247 2.85 0.19 -18.06
C GLN A 247 2.56 -0.75 -19.21
N LEU A 248 2.07 -1.97 -18.92
CA LEU A 248 1.75 -2.96 -19.94
C LEU A 248 0.62 -2.52 -20.88
N GLN A 249 -0.42 -1.88 -20.34
CA GLN A 249 -1.58 -1.47 -21.14
C GLN A 249 -1.34 -0.15 -21.88
N SER A 250 -0.64 0.81 -21.27
CA SER A 250 -0.38 2.13 -21.86
C SER A 250 0.84 2.17 -22.79
N GLY A 251 1.77 1.23 -22.64
CA GLY A 251 3.06 1.26 -23.33
C GLY A 251 4.00 2.39 -22.88
N THR A 252 3.68 3.10 -21.80
CA THR A 252 4.46 4.25 -21.29
C THR A 252 5.48 3.81 -20.24
N ASP A 253 6.52 4.63 -20.07
CA ASP A 253 7.52 4.44 -19.03
C ASP A 253 7.08 5.18 -17.76
N ILE A 254 6.67 4.43 -16.74
CA ILE A 254 6.17 4.97 -15.47
C ILE A 254 7.22 5.77 -14.67
N LEU A 255 8.52 5.56 -14.93
CA LEU A 255 9.58 6.32 -14.28
C LEU A 255 9.73 7.74 -14.83
N LYS A 256 9.14 8.02 -16.01
CA LYS A 256 9.15 9.35 -16.63
C LYS A 256 7.98 10.24 -16.23
N VAL A 257 7.10 9.75 -15.38
CA VAL A 257 6.00 10.55 -14.83
C VAL A 257 6.56 11.71 -14.02
N PRO A 258 6.20 12.98 -14.32
CA PRO A 258 6.65 14.12 -13.54
C PRO A 258 6.01 14.13 -12.15
N LEU A 259 6.83 14.26 -11.11
CA LEU A 259 6.37 14.26 -9.71
C LEU A 259 6.02 15.67 -9.19
N ASP A 260 6.04 16.66 -10.07
CA ASP A 260 5.73 18.07 -9.82
C ASP A 260 4.56 18.57 -10.68
N ASP A 261 3.78 17.66 -11.28
CA ASP A 261 2.64 17.99 -12.13
C ASP A 261 1.53 18.68 -11.33
N LYS A 262 1.23 19.92 -11.69
CA LYS A 262 0.26 20.77 -10.98
C LYS A 262 -1.18 20.27 -11.11
N GLU A 263 -1.51 19.71 -12.26
CA GLU A 263 -2.85 19.17 -12.53
C GLU A 263 -3.10 17.94 -11.64
N THR A 264 -2.11 17.05 -11.56
CA THR A 264 -2.13 15.93 -10.62
C THR A 264 -2.20 16.39 -9.17
N MET A 265 -1.41 17.41 -8.79
CA MET A 265 -1.47 17.95 -7.43
C MET A 265 -2.85 18.49 -7.07
N SER A 266 -3.57 19.07 -8.01
CA SER A 266 -4.88 19.69 -7.77
C SER A 266 -5.98 18.69 -7.38
N ILE A 267 -5.87 17.39 -7.75
CA ILE A 267 -6.92 16.40 -7.40
C ILE A 267 -6.99 16.10 -5.90
N PHE A 268 -5.95 16.42 -5.15
CA PHE A 268 -5.97 16.26 -3.69
C PHE A 268 -6.89 17.28 -3.01
N THR A 269 -7.23 18.38 -3.66
CA THR A 269 -8.11 19.42 -3.08
C THR A 269 -9.35 19.72 -3.90
N SER A 270 -9.44 19.22 -5.14
CA SER A 270 -10.52 19.52 -6.09
C SER A 270 -10.81 18.30 -6.98
N THR A 271 -11.94 18.34 -7.66
CA THR A 271 -12.32 17.36 -8.68
C THR A 271 -12.23 17.93 -10.11
N GLU A 272 -11.84 19.21 -10.25
CA GLU A 272 -11.86 19.94 -11.53
C GLU A 272 -10.95 19.33 -12.58
N ALA A 273 -9.73 18.93 -12.21
CA ALA A 273 -8.79 18.27 -13.13
C ALA A 273 -9.30 16.90 -13.65
N LEU A 274 -10.28 16.30 -12.97
CA LEU A 274 -10.94 15.08 -13.44
C LEU A 274 -12.14 15.38 -14.37
N GLY A 275 -12.52 16.65 -14.54
CA GLY A 275 -13.65 17.06 -15.36
C GLY A 275 -15.03 16.70 -14.80
N VAL A 276 -15.13 16.51 -13.48
CA VAL A 276 -16.37 16.11 -12.79
C VAL A 276 -16.66 16.99 -11.57
N THR A 277 -17.92 17.04 -11.16
CA THR A 277 -18.32 17.73 -9.92
C THR A 277 -18.32 16.76 -8.73
N LYS A 278 -18.25 17.32 -7.53
CA LYS A 278 -18.31 16.57 -6.25
C LYS A 278 -19.60 15.74 -6.14
N GLU A 279 -20.71 16.31 -6.61
CA GLU A 279 -22.04 15.70 -6.58
C GLU A 279 -22.14 14.52 -7.55
N GLN A 280 -21.45 14.58 -8.70
CA GLN A 280 -21.41 13.48 -9.65
C GLN A 280 -20.69 12.26 -9.10
N ILE A 281 -19.61 12.46 -8.35
CA ILE A 281 -18.76 11.37 -7.84
C ILE A 281 -18.98 11.08 -6.35
N MET A 282 -19.84 11.82 -5.67
CA MET A 282 -20.11 11.73 -4.24
C MET A 282 -18.84 11.80 -3.38
N CYS A 283 -17.87 12.61 -3.82
CA CYS A 283 -16.60 12.80 -3.15
C CYS A 283 -16.09 14.23 -3.37
N ASN A 284 -15.53 14.85 -2.33
CA ASN A 284 -15.05 16.24 -2.38
C ASN A 284 -13.68 16.41 -3.04
N THR A 285 -12.95 15.33 -3.22
CA THR A 285 -11.59 15.30 -3.79
C THR A 285 -11.52 14.30 -4.95
N GLY A 286 -10.50 14.42 -5.80
CA GLY A 286 -10.22 13.49 -6.88
C GLY A 286 -9.40 12.25 -6.44
N THR A 287 -9.34 11.94 -5.13
CA THR A 287 -8.42 10.94 -4.58
C THR A 287 -8.99 9.51 -4.49
N LEU A 288 -10.25 9.28 -4.91
CA LEU A 288 -10.83 7.93 -4.95
C LEU A 288 -9.92 6.95 -5.70
N GLY A 289 -9.63 5.81 -5.09
CA GLY A 289 -8.78 4.77 -5.68
C GLY A 289 -7.28 5.09 -5.70
N ILE A 290 -6.84 6.28 -5.25
CA ILE A 290 -5.42 6.60 -5.11
C ILE A 290 -4.88 5.94 -3.84
N PRO A 291 -3.78 5.16 -3.92
CA PRO A 291 -3.13 4.61 -2.75
C PRO A 291 -2.83 5.69 -1.71
N GLU A 292 -2.93 5.38 -0.44
CA GLU A 292 -2.65 6.28 0.69
C GLU A 292 -3.69 7.40 0.90
N PHE A 293 -4.43 7.83 -0.13
CA PHE A 293 -5.28 9.02 -0.10
C PHE A 293 -6.77 8.74 -0.42
N GLY A 294 -7.11 7.50 -0.79
CA GLY A 294 -8.46 7.15 -1.27
C GLY A 294 -9.39 6.57 -0.20
N THR A 295 -8.96 6.40 1.05
CA THR A 295 -9.83 5.90 2.12
C THR A 295 -10.69 7.03 2.70
N PRO A 296 -11.88 6.75 3.29
CA PRO A 296 -12.70 7.79 3.92
C PRO A 296 -11.95 8.63 4.95
N PHE A 297 -11.07 8.00 5.74
CA PHE A 297 -10.25 8.68 6.74
C PHE A 297 -9.25 9.65 6.09
N THR A 298 -8.52 9.19 5.06
CA THR A 298 -7.51 10.03 4.40
C THR A 298 -8.12 11.11 3.52
N ILE A 299 -9.27 10.86 2.88
CA ILE A 299 -10.05 11.89 2.17
C ILE A 299 -10.41 13.02 3.15
N LYS A 300 -10.92 12.68 4.34
CA LYS A 300 -11.25 13.68 5.36
C LYS A 300 -10.02 14.45 5.84
N LEU A 301 -8.90 13.76 6.04
CA LEU A 301 -7.63 14.39 6.42
C LEU A 301 -7.13 15.37 5.34
N VAL A 302 -7.23 15.00 4.07
CA VAL A 302 -6.89 15.86 2.93
C VAL A 302 -7.83 17.08 2.84
N GLU A 303 -9.14 16.91 3.06
CA GLU A 303 -10.11 18.01 3.13
C GLU A 303 -9.78 19.01 4.24
N ASP A 304 -9.39 18.51 5.41
CA ASP A 304 -9.06 19.33 6.57
C ASP A 304 -7.74 20.09 6.38
N THR A 305 -6.75 19.49 5.70
CA THR A 305 -5.39 20.05 5.56
C THR A 305 -5.16 20.81 4.26
N LYS A 306 -5.90 20.51 3.19
CA LYS A 306 -5.83 21.15 1.86
C LYS A 306 -4.40 21.27 1.31
N PRO A 307 -3.69 20.15 1.08
CA PRO A 307 -2.29 20.17 0.66
C PRO A 307 -2.12 20.83 -0.71
N THR A 308 -1.02 21.57 -0.85
CA THR A 308 -0.64 22.30 -2.07
C THR A 308 0.76 21.95 -2.57
N SER A 309 1.48 21.08 -1.85
CA SER A 309 2.85 20.69 -2.14
C SER A 309 3.09 19.20 -1.92
N PHE A 310 4.13 18.67 -2.58
CA PHE A 310 4.52 17.27 -2.41
C PHE A 310 4.96 16.96 -0.96
N ALA A 311 5.66 17.90 -0.34
CA ALA A 311 6.06 17.79 1.06
C ALA A 311 4.86 17.65 2.01
N GLU A 312 3.76 18.35 1.73
CA GLU A 312 2.51 18.24 2.50
C GLU A 312 1.82 16.89 2.30
N LEU A 313 1.89 16.29 1.10
CA LEU A 313 1.42 14.92 0.88
C LEU A 313 2.21 13.90 1.69
N ILE A 314 3.54 14.05 1.76
CA ILE A 314 4.39 13.20 2.62
C ILE A 314 3.97 13.33 4.09
N LYS A 315 3.69 14.56 4.54
CA LYS A 315 3.22 14.81 5.90
C LYS A 315 1.86 14.14 6.19
N ILE A 316 0.91 14.23 5.27
CA ILE A 316 -0.39 13.55 5.35
C ILE A 316 -0.23 12.04 5.45
N SER A 317 0.63 11.45 4.61
CA SER A 317 0.93 10.02 4.67
C SER A 317 1.50 9.63 6.05
N GLY A 318 2.40 10.42 6.62
CA GLY A 318 2.93 10.22 7.97
C GLY A 318 1.85 10.29 9.06
N LEU A 319 0.96 11.28 8.98
CA LEU A 319 -0.16 11.47 9.93
C LEU A 319 -1.18 10.34 9.86
N SER A 320 -1.46 9.81 8.67
CA SER A 320 -2.45 8.75 8.47
C SER A 320 -1.97 7.37 8.91
N HIS A 321 -0.68 7.09 8.84
CA HIS A 321 -0.09 5.80 9.21
C HIS A 321 0.23 5.68 10.70
N GLY A 322 0.38 6.79 11.40
CA GLY A 322 0.69 6.80 12.83
C GLY A 322 -0.54 6.49 13.71
N THR A 323 -0.28 5.99 14.91
CA THR A 323 -1.32 5.80 15.92
C THR A 323 -1.31 6.99 16.89
N ASP A 324 -2.47 7.65 17.07
CA ASP A 324 -2.66 8.85 17.89
C ASP A 324 -1.75 10.03 17.47
N VAL A 325 -1.50 10.16 16.16
CA VAL A 325 -0.74 11.27 15.58
C VAL A 325 -1.67 12.34 15.04
N TRP A 326 -2.76 11.97 14.37
CA TRP A 326 -3.73 12.91 13.81
C TRP A 326 -4.90 13.18 14.75
N LEU A 327 -5.78 12.21 14.97
CA LEU A 327 -6.99 12.38 15.79
C LEU A 327 -6.61 12.64 17.25
N GLY A 328 -7.23 13.67 17.83
CA GLY A 328 -6.96 14.07 19.22
C GLY A 328 -5.56 14.66 19.44
N ASN A 329 -4.77 14.90 18.39
CA ASN A 329 -3.41 15.40 18.44
C ASN A 329 -3.20 16.53 17.42
N ALA A 330 -2.55 16.29 16.28
CA ALA A 330 -2.26 17.32 15.27
C ALA A 330 -3.53 18.05 14.79
N GLN A 331 -4.64 17.33 14.63
CA GLN A 331 -5.93 17.90 14.25
C GLN A 331 -6.39 19.00 15.23
N GLU A 332 -6.31 18.73 16.54
CA GLU A 332 -6.70 19.71 17.56
C GLU A 332 -5.78 20.94 17.59
N LEU A 333 -4.47 20.72 17.39
CA LEU A 333 -3.49 21.80 17.36
C LEU A 333 -3.74 22.76 16.20
N ILE A 334 -4.11 22.23 15.03
CA ILE A 334 -4.43 23.02 13.84
C ILE A 334 -5.79 23.72 14.03
N ALA A 335 -6.82 23.00 14.46
CA ALA A 335 -8.17 23.55 14.65
C ALA A 335 -8.20 24.69 15.66
N ASN A 336 -7.36 24.63 16.69
CA ASN A 336 -7.23 25.67 17.71
C ASN A 336 -6.19 26.77 17.35
N ASN A 337 -5.65 26.77 16.12
CA ASN A 337 -4.64 27.70 15.65
C ASN A 337 -3.38 27.79 16.56
N ILE A 338 -3.00 26.68 17.20
CA ILE A 338 -1.80 26.61 18.04
C ILE A 338 -0.55 26.47 17.17
N VAL A 339 -0.63 25.66 16.10
CA VAL A 339 0.45 25.44 15.15
C VAL A 339 -0.12 25.25 13.74
N PRO A 340 0.50 25.81 12.69
CA PRO A 340 0.08 25.59 11.32
C PRO A 340 0.40 24.15 10.89
N PHE A 341 -0.36 23.63 9.92
CA PHE A 341 -0.22 22.26 9.42
C PHE A 341 1.23 21.88 9.08
N LYS A 342 1.94 22.75 8.37
CA LYS A 342 3.33 22.52 7.96
C LYS A 342 4.29 22.23 9.12
N ASP A 343 4.03 22.77 10.31
CA ASP A 343 4.91 22.69 11.48
C ASP A 343 4.48 21.59 12.48
N THR A 344 3.36 20.88 12.20
CA THR A 344 2.93 19.75 13.04
C THR A 344 3.88 18.56 12.92
N ILE A 345 3.88 17.69 13.92
CA ILE A 345 4.61 16.42 13.90
C ILE A 345 3.85 15.43 13.00
N GLY A 346 4.37 15.12 11.82
CA GLY A 346 3.79 14.17 10.87
C GLY A 346 4.51 12.82 10.86
N CYS A 347 5.82 12.80 11.04
CA CYS A 347 6.64 11.60 11.08
C CYS A 347 7.69 11.67 12.20
N ARG A 348 8.33 10.53 12.50
CA ARG A 348 9.34 10.48 13.59
C ARG A 348 10.54 11.39 13.33
N ASP A 349 10.91 11.58 12.07
CA ASP A 349 12.03 12.44 11.67
C ASP A 349 11.77 13.90 12.07
N ASP A 350 10.52 14.37 12.00
CA ASP A 350 10.14 15.73 12.42
C ASP A 350 10.50 15.97 13.88
N ILE A 351 10.31 14.96 14.75
CA ILE A 351 10.67 15.06 16.17
C ILE A 351 12.16 15.30 16.34
N MET A 352 12.98 14.47 15.71
CA MET A 352 14.43 14.56 15.86
C MET A 352 14.98 15.87 15.30
N VAL A 353 14.54 16.24 14.09
CA VAL A 353 14.99 17.45 13.40
C VAL A 353 14.59 18.70 14.20
N TYR A 354 13.33 18.79 14.63
CA TYR A 354 12.85 19.91 15.43
C TYR A 354 13.64 20.08 16.73
N LEU A 355 13.90 19.00 17.45
CA LEU A 355 14.68 19.04 18.70
C LEU A 355 16.14 19.48 18.44
N MET A 356 16.75 19.02 17.36
CA MET A 356 18.12 19.41 17.01
C MET A 356 18.22 20.90 16.64
N TYR A 357 17.27 21.42 15.86
CA TYR A 357 17.23 22.86 15.51
C TYR A 357 17.01 23.76 16.73
N ASN A 358 16.35 23.24 17.76
CA ASN A 358 16.16 23.95 19.02
C ASN A 358 17.24 23.66 20.07
N GLY A 359 18.40 23.16 19.65
CA GLY A 359 19.60 23.06 20.50
C GLY A 359 19.69 21.78 21.34
N VAL A 360 18.81 20.82 21.20
CA VAL A 360 18.95 19.50 21.83
C VAL A 360 20.08 18.73 21.13
N LYS A 361 20.99 18.16 21.91
CA LYS A 361 22.13 17.37 21.35
C LYS A 361 21.61 16.23 20.47
N PRO A 362 22.20 16.00 19.28
CA PRO A 362 21.73 15.00 18.30
C PRO A 362 21.42 13.61 18.87
N ILE A 363 22.31 13.07 19.70
CA ILE A 363 22.10 11.76 20.34
C ILE A 363 20.88 11.77 21.28
N LYS A 364 20.66 12.88 22.03
CA LYS A 364 19.47 13.00 22.89
C LYS A 364 18.20 13.14 22.06
N ALA A 365 18.22 13.95 21.01
CA ALA A 365 17.09 14.12 20.08
C ALA A 365 16.70 12.78 19.45
N PHE A 366 17.67 11.98 19.02
CA PHE A 366 17.46 10.63 18.51
C PHE A 366 16.81 9.70 19.54
N LYS A 367 17.32 9.69 20.79
CA LYS A 367 16.73 8.87 21.87
C LYS A 367 15.29 9.25 22.17
N ILE A 368 14.98 10.54 22.22
CA ILE A 368 13.61 11.04 22.42
C ILE A 368 12.72 10.58 21.28
N MET A 369 13.15 10.76 20.03
CA MET A 369 12.43 10.31 18.84
C MET A 369 12.15 8.80 18.87
N GLU A 370 13.16 7.95 19.15
CA GLU A 370 13.01 6.49 19.25
C GLU A 370 12.07 6.08 20.40
N PHE A 371 12.06 6.84 21.49
CA PHE A 371 11.17 6.61 22.61
C PHE A 371 9.70 6.94 22.25
N VAL A 372 9.47 8.11 21.65
CA VAL A 372 8.13 8.58 21.25
C VAL A 372 7.54 7.68 20.18
N ARG A 373 8.30 7.36 19.12
CA ARG A 373 7.76 6.56 18.00
C ARG A 373 7.27 5.15 18.39
N LYS A 374 7.75 4.62 19.52
CA LYS A 374 7.35 3.31 20.07
C LYS A 374 6.23 3.41 21.09
N GLY A 375 5.67 4.60 21.28
CA GLY A 375 4.60 4.86 22.26
C GLY A 375 5.03 4.66 23.71
N LYS A 376 6.32 4.82 24.00
CA LYS A 376 6.84 4.62 25.35
C LYS A 376 6.53 5.78 26.30
N ALA A 377 6.20 6.97 25.77
CA ALA A 377 5.85 8.14 26.58
C ALA A 377 4.68 7.89 27.56
N SER A 378 3.73 7.05 27.16
CA SER A 378 2.60 6.64 28.02
C SER A 378 2.87 5.37 28.84
N LYS A 379 3.88 4.56 28.48
CA LYS A 379 4.17 3.26 29.11
C LYS A 379 5.29 3.30 30.15
N ASP A 380 6.21 4.25 30.03
CA ASP A 380 7.35 4.45 30.91
C ASP A 380 7.43 5.92 31.37
N PRO A 381 6.61 6.30 32.37
CA PRO A 381 6.53 7.69 32.84
C PRO A 381 7.83 8.23 33.45
N GLU A 382 8.68 7.38 34.01
CA GLU A 382 9.93 7.83 34.64
C GLU A 382 10.94 8.29 33.60
N THR A 383 11.21 7.45 32.60
CA THR A 383 12.08 7.84 31.48
C THR A 383 11.50 9.02 30.70
N TRP A 384 10.14 9.10 30.58
CA TRP A 384 9.50 10.23 29.94
C TRP A 384 9.76 11.55 30.66
N LYS A 385 9.73 11.59 31.98
CA LYS A 385 10.06 12.79 32.76
C LYS A 385 11.47 13.32 32.47
N GLU A 386 12.45 12.42 32.29
CA GLU A 386 13.81 12.82 31.93
C GLU A 386 13.87 13.46 30.53
N HIS A 387 13.11 12.89 29.57
CA HIS A 387 12.99 13.45 28.24
C HIS A 387 12.30 14.80 28.23
N VAL A 388 11.21 14.95 28.99
CA VAL A 388 10.50 16.24 29.19
C VAL A 388 11.44 17.30 29.75
N LYS A 389 12.21 16.97 30.81
CA LYS A 389 13.20 17.87 31.37
C LYS A 389 14.22 18.35 30.33
N THR A 390 14.73 17.42 29.51
CA THR A 390 15.68 17.75 28.42
C THR A 390 15.04 18.71 27.41
N MET A 391 13.77 18.51 27.05
CA MET A 391 13.03 19.38 26.13
C MET A 391 12.75 20.76 26.75
N GLN A 392 12.37 20.82 28.02
CA GLN A 392 12.14 22.08 28.76
C GLN A 392 13.41 22.91 28.89
N GLU A 393 14.55 22.27 29.17
CA GLU A 393 15.87 22.93 29.22
C GLU A 393 16.25 23.58 27.89
N ALA A 394 15.73 23.04 26.77
CA ALA A 394 15.91 23.57 25.42
C ALA A 394 14.77 24.52 24.99
N ASN A 395 13.89 24.94 25.90
CA ASN A 395 12.73 25.80 25.66
C ASN A 395 11.77 25.26 24.58
N ILE A 396 11.63 23.92 24.47
CA ILE A 396 10.66 23.30 23.57
C ILE A 396 9.23 23.62 24.07
N PRO A 397 8.33 24.07 23.17
CA PRO A 397 6.99 24.50 23.59
C PRO A 397 6.15 23.32 24.09
N ASP A 398 5.24 23.62 25.04
CA ASP A 398 4.38 22.61 25.68
C ASP A 398 3.49 21.84 24.71
N TRP A 399 3.03 22.49 23.63
CA TRP A 399 2.25 21.80 22.59
C TRP A 399 3.02 20.67 21.93
N PHE A 400 4.34 20.85 21.70
CA PHE A 400 5.19 19.84 21.09
C PHE A 400 5.39 18.65 22.06
N ILE A 401 5.69 18.94 23.31
CA ILE A 401 5.85 17.92 24.37
C ILE A 401 4.55 17.13 24.54
N GLY A 402 3.41 17.85 24.60
CA GLY A 402 2.08 17.24 24.70
C GLY A 402 1.71 16.39 23.50
N SER A 403 2.07 16.83 22.28
CA SER A 403 1.89 16.04 21.07
C SER A 403 2.71 14.74 21.11
N CYS A 404 4.00 14.82 21.47
CA CYS A 404 4.86 13.65 21.63
C CYS A 404 4.32 12.64 22.64
N GLN A 405 3.71 13.12 23.74
CA GLN A 405 3.16 12.26 24.79
C GLN A 405 1.95 11.43 24.32
N LYS A 406 1.14 11.98 23.42
CA LYS A 406 -0.07 11.31 22.88
C LYS A 406 0.29 10.19 21.89
N ILE A 407 1.41 10.30 21.18
CA ILE A 407 1.81 9.41 20.10
C ILE A 407 2.08 7.99 20.61
N LYS A 408 1.45 7.00 19.98
CA LYS A 408 1.66 5.56 20.28
C LYS A 408 2.54 4.85 19.28
N TYR A 409 2.49 5.28 18.01
CA TYR A 409 3.35 4.74 16.95
C TYR A 409 3.54 5.75 15.81
N MET A 410 4.76 5.83 15.27
CA MET A 410 5.08 6.69 14.12
C MET A 410 6.00 5.99 13.13
N PHE A 411 5.75 6.28 11.86
CA PHE A 411 6.58 5.86 10.74
C PHE A 411 7.69 6.88 10.41
N PRO A 412 8.77 6.45 9.72
CA PRO A 412 9.79 7.38 9.22
C PRO A 412 9.31 8.17 8.00
N LYS A 413 9.85 9.37 7.78
CA LYS A 413 9.60 10.20 6.59
C LYS A 413 9.93 9.44 5.30
N ALA A 414 10.99 8.63 5.31
CA ALA A 414 11.38 7.79 4.18
C ALA A 414 10.29 6.82 3.72
N HIS A 415 9.56 6.22 4.68
CA HIS A 415 8.42 5.37 4.38
C HIS A 415 7.31 6.16 3.67
N ALA A 416 6.91 7.30 4.24
CA ALA A 416 5.88 8.16 3.67
C ALA A 416 6.28 8.65 2.27
N ALA A 417 7.53 9.09 2.08
CA ALA A 417 8.03 9.57 0.79
C ALA A 417 7.96 8.48 -0.31
N ALA A 418 8.36 7.24 0.00
CA ALA A 418 8.31 6.12 -0.94
C ALA A 418 6.87 5.85 -1.42
N TYR A 419 5.92 5.82 -0.49
CA TYR A 419 4.51 5.58 -0.82
C TYR A 419 3.87 6.74 -1.57
N VAL A 420 4.20 7.98 -1.21
CA VAL A 420 3.67 9.17 -1.91
C VAL A 420 4.22 9.26 -3.34
N ILE A 421 5.49 8.91 -3.59
CA ILE A 421 6.04 8.83 -4.95
C ILE A 421 5.22 7.85 -5.80
N SER A 422 4.95 6.66 -5.29
CA SER A 422 4.12 5.66 -5.99
C SER A 422 2.69 6.14 -6.20
N ALA A 423 2.07 6.69 -5.16
CA ALA A 423 0.70 7.22 -5.21
C ALA A 423 0.55 8.38 -6.20
N PHE A 424 1.52 9.30 -6.24
CA PHE A 424 1.50 10.43 -7.15
C PHE A 424 1.64 10.01 -8.62
N ARG A 425 2.48 9.00 -8.91
CA ARG A 425 2.54 8.39 -10.25
C ARG A 425 1.21 7.79 -10.66
N ILE A 426 0.57 7.03 -9.79
CA ILE A 426 -0.77 6.46 -10.06
C ILE A 426 -1.81 7.58 -10.25
N ALA A 427 -1.73 8.65 -9.44
CA ALA A 427 -2.59 9.82 -9.57
C ALA A 427 -2.39 10.55 -10.91
N TRP A 428 -1.18 10.64 -11.41
CA TRP A 428 -0.88 11.21 -12.72
C TRP A 428 -1.61 10.45 -13.85
N TYR A 429 -1.57 9.11 -13.82
CA TYR A 429 -2.34 8.31 -14.78
C TYR A 429 -3.84 8.49 -14.63
N LYS A 430 -4.32 8.66 -13.41
CA LYS A 430 -5.74 8.96 -13.18
C LYS A 430 -6.16 10.25 -13.88
N VAL A 431 -5.33 11.29 -13.84
CA VAL A 431 -5.60 12.59 -14.49
C VAL A 431 -5.45 12.48 -16.00
N HIS A 432 -4.28 12.04 -16.49
CA HIS A 432 -3.87 12.17 -17.88
C HIS A 432 -4.19 10.97 -18.76
N MET A 433 -4.33 9.77 -18.18
CA MET A 433 -4.58 8.51 -18.91
C MET A 433 -5.58 7.62 -18.13
N PRO A 434 -6.81 8.12 -17.88
CA PRO A 434 -7.74 7.55 -16.90
C PRO A 434 -8.14 6.10 -17.18
N VAL A 435 -8.29 5.69 -18.43
CA VAL A 435 -8.70 4.32 -18.77
C VAL A 435 -7.71 3.29 -18.20
N TYR A 436 -6.40 3.56 -18.21
CA TYR A 436 -5.38 2.67 -17.69
C TYR A 436 -5.33 2.68 -16.15
N PHE A 437 -5.64 3.82 -15.53
CA PHE A 437 -5.82 3.89 -14.08
C PHE A 437 -6.97 3.00 -13.64
N TYR A 438 -8.16 3.15 -14.22
CA TYR A 438 -9.34 2.38 -13.81
C TYR A 438 -9.17 0.88 -14.11
N SER A 439 -8.70 0.49 -15.30
CA SER A 439 -8.49 -0.92 -15.64
C SER A 439 -7.48 -1.60 -14.71
N SER A 440 -6.39 -0.94 -14.38
CA SER A 440 -5.38 -1.47 -13.45
C SER A 440 -5.88 -1.51 -12.02
N TRP A 441 -6.65 -0.51 -11.59
CA TRP A 441 -7.25 -0.46 -10.25
C TRP A 441 -8.21 -1.63 -10.03
N TYR A 442 -9.12 -1.87 -10.97
CA TYR A 442 -10.04 -3.00 -10.88
C TYR A 442 -9.34 -4.35 -10.91
N THR A 443 -8.22 -4.46 -11.61
CA THR A 443 -7.43 -5.70 -11.65
C THR A 443 -6.68 -5.97 -10.35
N SER A 444 -6.13 -4.93 -9.71
CA SER A 444 -5.16 -5.09 -8.60
C SER A 444 -5.71 -4.77 -7.21
N LYS A 445 -6.80 -4.01 -7.12
CA LYS A 445 -7.31 -3.46 -5.86
C LYS A 445 -8.75 -3.88 -5.51
N ALA A 446 -9.62 -4.04 -6.52
CA ALA A 446 -11.03 -4.36 -6.27
C ALA A 446 -11.17 -5.78 -5.71
N THR A 447 -11.87 -5.92 -4.59
CA THR A 447 -12.14 -7.23 -3.96
C THR A 447 -13.50 -7.78 -4.32
N ASP A 448 -14.50 -6.92 -4.38
CA ASP A 448 -15.88 -7.25 -4.74
C ASP A 448 -16.36 -6.29 -5.83
N VAL A 449 -16.86 -6.84 -6.92
CA VAL A 449 -17.31 -6.07 -8.08
C VAL A 449 -18.75 -6.39 -8.42
N ASP A 450 -19.55 -5.36 -8.69
CA ASP A 450 -20.92 -5.49 -9.20
C ASP A 450 -20.93 -5.17 -10.70
N VAL A 451 -20.38 -6.10 -11.49
CA VAL A 451 -20.24 -5.90 -12.95
C VAL A 451 -21.57 -5.68 -13.64
N GLU A 452 -22.66 -6.31 -13.17
CA GLU A 452 -23.99 -6.21 -13.77
C GLU A 452 -24.56 -4.77 -13.70
N ASN A 453 -24.29 -4.04 -12.61
CA ASN A 453 -24.66 -2.63 -12.50
C ASN A 453 -23.65 -1.72 -13.22
N MET A 454 -22.37 -2.08 -13.24
CA MET A 454 -21.33 -1.28 -13.92
C MET A 454 -21.54 -1.20 -15.43
N ILE A 455 -21.87 -2.31 -16.09
CA ILE A 455 -22.13 -2.33 -17.55
C ILE A 455 -23.38 -1.55 -17.97
N LYS A 456 -24.33 -1.33 -17.05
CA LYS A 456 -25.53 -0.51 -17.27
C LYS A 456 -25.26 1.00 -17.17
N GLY A 457 -24.08 1.38 -16.67
CA GLY A 457 -23.60 2.75 -16.62
C GLY A 457 -24.01 3.56 -15.39
N TYR A 458 -23.72 4.85 -15.44
CA TYR A 458 -23.73 5.78 -14.32
C TYR A 458 -24.98 5.71 -13.42
N ASN A 459 -26.18 5.76 -14.00
CA ASN A 459 -27.42 5.79 -13.20
C ASN A 459 -27.65 4.48 -12.42
N SER A 460 -27.33 3.34 -13.02
CA SER A 460 -27.44 2.04 -12.36
C SER A 460 -26.42 1.90 -11.22
N ILE A 461 -25.18 2.34 -11.45
CA ILE A 461 -24.11 2.37 -10.44
C ILE A 461 -24.53 3.24 -9.27
N LYS A 462 -25.03 4.47 -9.55
CA LYS A 462 -25.45 5.40 -8.51
C LYS A 462 -26.60 4.85 -7.67
N ALA A 463 -27.64 4.32 -8.32
CA ALA A 463 -28.78 3.74 -7.62
C ALA A 463 -28.37 2.55 -6.73
N ARG A 464 -27.48 1.67 -7.21
CA ARG A 464 -26.99 0.55 -6.43
C ARG A 464 -26.14 1.00 -5.24
N LEU A 465 -25.30 2.01 -5.43
CA LEU A 465 -24.50 2.59 -4.35
C LEU A 465 -25.36 3.21 -3.26
N GLU A 466 -26.39 3.98 -3.66
CA GLU A 466 -27.35 4.57 -2.72
C GLU A 466 -28.16 3.51 -1.96
N ASP A 467 -28.56 2.41 -2.62
CA ASP A 467 -29.22 1.26 -1.98
C ASP A 467 -28.34 0.63 -0.89
N ILE A 468 -27.07 0.36 -1.20
CA ILE A 468 -26.14 -0.22 -0.21
C ILE A 468 -25.92 0.75 0.96
N GLN A 469 -25.76 2.04 0.68
CA GLN A 469 -25.55 3.06 1.73
C GLN A 469 -26.78 3.19 2.64
N ALA A 470 -27.98 3.08 2.09
CA ALA A 470 -29.24 3.15 2.85
C ALA A 470 -29.37 1.98 3.86
N LYS A 471 -28.74 0.83 3.61
CA LYS A 471 -28.73 -0.32 4.55
C LYS A 471 -27.88 -0.05 5.79
N GLY A 472 -26.91 0.86 5.72
CA GLY A 472 -26.04 1.18 6.84
C GLY A 472 -25.37 -0.08 7.44
N TYR A 473 -25.59 -0.36 8.71
CA TYR A 473 -25.01 -1.53 9.41
C TYR A 473 -25.59 -2.88 8.98
N GLU A 474 -26.70 -2.90 8.25
CA GLU A 474 -27.31 -4.14 7.74
C GLU A 474 -26.66 -4.60 6.43
N ALA A 475 -25.85 -3.75 5.79
CA ALA A 475 -25.10 -4.11 4.60
C ALA A 475 -24.10 -5.24 4.91
N THR A 476 -24.08 -6.27 4.06
CA THR A 476 -23.15 -7.38 4.17
C THR A 476 -21.71 -6.95 3.85
N ASN A 477 -20.72 -7.74 4.26
CA ASN A 477 -19.31 -7.47 3.91
C ASN A 477 -19.09 -7.39 2.40
N LYS A 478 -19.76 -8.24 1.62
CA LYS A 478 -19.73 -8.22 0.15
C LYS A 478 -20.31 -6.91 -0.39
N GLU A 479 -21.45 -6.46 0.12
CA GLU A 479 -22.06 -5.19 -0.30
C GLU A 479 -21.17 -3.98 0.06
N ASN A 480 -20.52 -4.00 1.22
CA ASN A 480 -19.56 -2.96 1.59
C ASN A 480 -18.35 -2.93 0.64
N GLY A 481 -17.81 -4.10 0.25
CA GLY A 481 -16.76 -4.19 -0.77
C GLY A 481 -17.24 -3.70 -2.15
N GLN A 482 -18.49 -4.06 -2.54
CA GLN A 482 -19.11 -3.56 -3.76
C GLN A 482 -19.29 -2.03 -3.73
N ALA A 483 -19.65 -1.45 -2.58
CA ALA A 483 -19.79 0.01 -2.47
C ALA A 483 -18.47 0.73 -2.71
N GLU A 484 -17.34 0.20 -2.26
CA GLU A 484 -16.02 0.77 -2.56
C GLU A 484 -15.71 0.71 -4.05
N SER A 485 -15.94 -0.43 -4.70
CA SER A 485 -15.76 -0.59 -6.15
C SER A 485 -16.69 0.32 -6.94
N LEU A 486 -17.96 0.43 -6.53
CA LEU A 486 -18.98 1.26 -7.21
C LEU A 486 -18.67 2.76 -7.12
N LYS A 487 -18.05 3.26 -6.05
CA LYS A 487 -17.59 4.66 -5.96
C LYS A 487 -16.58 4.98 -7.07
N VAL A 488 -15.63 4.10 -7.28
CA VAL A 488 -14.63 4.25 -8.35
C VAL A 488 -15.27 4.12 -9.73
N ALA A 489 -16.27 3.22 -9.90
CA ALA A 489 -17.03 3.09 -11.13
C ALA A 489 -17.90 4.33 -11.43
N LEU A 490 -18.49 4.92 -10.37
CA LEU A 490 -19.26 6.14 -10.49
C LEU A 490 -18.41 7.29 -11.03
N GLU A 491 -17.22 7.47 -10.47
CA GLU A 491 -16.24 8.44 -10.95
C GLU A 491 -15.82 8.17 -12.40
N ALA A 492 -15.45 6.93 -12.73
CA ALA A 492 -15.04 6.53 -14.07
C ALA A 492 -16.14 6.85 -15.10
N THR A 493 -17.39 6.48 -14.81
CA THR A 493 -18.52 6.70 -15.72
C THR A 493 -18.92 8.18 -15.82
N ALA A 494 -18.82 8.95 -14.73
CA ALA A 494 -19.00 10.40 -14.75
C ALA A 494 -17.96 11.09 -15.66
N ARG A 495 -16.75 10.53 -15.77
CA ARG A 495 -15.68 10.98 -16.66
C ARG A 495 -15.80 10.47 -18.10
N GLY A 496 -16.87 9.75 -18.43
CA GLY A 496 -17.10 9.22 -19.77
C GLY A 496 -16.44 7.87 -20.05
N ILE A 497 -15.85 7.21 -19.06
CA ILE A 497 -15.35 5.84 -19.20
C ILE A 497 -16.54 4.87 -19.19
N LYS A 498 -16.58 3.96 -20.16
CA LYS A 498 -17.64 2.97 -20.30
C LYS A 498 -17.11 1.58 -19.95
N PHE A 499 -17.78 0.93 -19.03
CA PHE A 499 -17.60 -0.52 -18.80
C PHE A 499 -18.43 -1.28 -19.82
N LEU A 500 -17.76 -2.07 -20.64
CA LEU A 500 -18.42 -2.92 -21.64
C LEU A 500 -18.96 -4.18 -20.98
N ASN A 501 -19.81 -4.93 -21.68
CA ASN A 501 -20.13 -6.27 -21.22
C ASN A 501 -18.92 -7.20 -21.34
N VAL A 502 -18.91 -8.27 -20.55
CA VAL A 502 -17.93 -9.36 -20.75
C VAL A 502 -18.13 -9.92 -22.17
N ASP A 503 -17.06 -10.04 -22.91
CA ASP A 503 -17.05 -10.56 -24.27
C ASP A 503 -16.31 -11.87 -24.32
N LEU A 504 -16.90 -12.87 -24.97
CA LEU A 504 -16.35 -14.25 -25.01
C LEU A 504 -14.96 -14.31 -25.66
N TYR A 505 -14.63 -13.40 -26.56
CA TYR A 505 -13.39 -13.41 -27.35
C TYR A 505 -12.41 -12.29 -26.99
N GLU A 506 -12.89 -11.17 -26.40
CA GLU A 506 -12.06 -10.01 -26.07
C GLU A 506 -11.69 -9.92 -24.60
N SER A 507 -12.59 -10.38 -23.70
CA SER A 507 -12.33 -10.33 -22.27
C SER A 507 -11.22 -11.29 -21.84
N GLU A 508 -10.38 -10.85 -20.92
CA GLU A 508 -9.34 -11.67 -20.31
C GLU A 508 -9.89 -12.55 -19.17
N ALA A 509 -9.09 -13.47 -18.65
CA ALA A 509 -9.52 -14.33 -17.54
C ALA A 509 -9.74 -13.52 -16.24
N THR A 510 -8.75 -12.70 -15.87
CA THR A 510 -8.68 -12.03 -14.56
C THR A 510 -8.26 -10.55 -14.64
N VAL A 511 -7.91 -10.06 -15.83
CA VAL A 511 -7.39 -8.71 -16.04
C VAL A 511 -8.44 -7.83 -16.73
N TRP A 512 -8.77 -6.70 -16.13
CA TRP A 512 -9.56 -5.65 -16.77
C TRP A 512 -8.73 -5.01 -17.89
N LYS A 513 -9.25 -5.03 -19.10
CA LYS A 513 -8.53 -4.64 -20.31
C LYS A 513 -9.08 -3.35 -20.89
N ALA A 514 -8.23 -2.33 -21.03
CA ALA A 514 -8.58 -1.15 -21.81
C ALA A 514 -8.71 -1.54 -23.29
N LYS A 515 -9.88 -1.28 -23.88
CA LYS A 515 -10.13 -1.48 -25.31
C LYS A 515 -9.62 -0.30 -26.13
N ASN A 516 -9.85 0.90 -25.61
CA ASN A 516 -9.44 2.18 -26.17
C ASN A 516 -9.38 3.22 -25.03
N GLU A 517 -9.26 4.49 -25.35
CA GLU A 517 -9.12 5.57 -24.35
C GLU A 517 -10.35 5.76 -23.42
N THR A 518 -11.50 5.17 -23.76
CA THR A 518 -12.77 5.40 -23.04
C THR A 518 -13.54 4.12 -22.70
N GLU A 519 -13.09 2.95 -23.14
CA GLU A 519 -13.83 1.70 -22.95
C GLU A 519 -12.97 0.63 -22.29
N ILE A 520 -13.54 -0.11 -21.32
CA ILE A 520 -12.89 -1.16 -20.56
C ILE A 520 -13.71 -2.45 -20.66
N TYR A 521 -13.07 -3.57 -21.02
CA TYR A 521 -13.63 -4.90 -20.89
C TYR A 521 -13.41 -5.47 -19.48
N PRO A 522 -14.47 -5.91 -18.78
CA PRO A 522 -14.35 -6.72 -17.58
C PRO A 522 -13.78 -8.09 -17.91
N PRO A 523 -13.03 -8.71 -17.00
CA PRO A 523 -12.61 -10.10 -17.12
C PRO A 523 -13.74 -11.08 -16.81
N PHE A 524 -13.54 -12.36 -17.14
CA PHE A 524 -14.52 -13.41 -16.84
C PHE A 524 -14.76 -13.60 -15.34
N ASN A 525 -13.72 -13.48 -14.50
CA ASN A 525 -13.86 -13.62 -13.06
C ASN A 525 -14.60 -12.44 -12.38
N ALA A 526 -14.92 -11.37 -13.12
CA ALA A 526 -15.83 -10.33 -12.63
C ALA A 526 -17.30 -10.78 -12.60
N ILE A 527 -17.63 -11.88 -13.32
CA ILE A 527 -18.96 -12.50 -13.25
C ILE A 527 -19.10 -13.20 -11.88
N ASP A 528 -20.09 -12.79 -11.12
CA ASP A 528 -20.30 -13.36 -9.77
C ASP A 528 -20.46 -14.89 -9.80
N GLY A 529 -19.64 -15.58 -9.03
CA GLY A 529 -19.57 -17.03 -8.96
C GLY A 529 -18.65 -17.70 -9.99
N LEU A 530 -18.07 -16.96 -10.95
CA LEU A 530 -17.12 -17.49 -11.92
C LEU A 530 -15.69 -17.31 -11.40
N GLY A 531 -15.10 -18.40 -10.90
CA GLY A 531 -13.75 -18.39 -10.33
C GLY A 531 -12.63 -18.39 -11.38
N ASP A 532 -11.42 -18.01 -10.97
CA ASP A 532 -10.24 -17.85 -11.82
C ASP A 532 -9.91 -19.07 -12.68
N THR A 533 -10.09 -20.28 -12.14
CA THR A 533 -9.82 -21.52 -12.88
C THR A 533 -10.71 -21.66 -14.11
N VAL A 534 -12.01 -21.39 -13.94
CA VAL A 534 -12.98 -21.46 -15.07
C VAL A 534 -12.72 -20.32 -16.05
N ALA A 535 -12.43 -19.11 -15.54
CA ALA A 535 -12.06 -17.97 -16.36
C ALA A 535 -10.85 -18.26 -17.26
N LYS A 536 -9.79 -18.83 -16.69
CA LYS A 536 -8.58 -19.25 -17.41
C LYS A 536 -8.87 -20.36 -18.44
N ASN A 537 -9.77 -21.30 -18.09
CA ASN A 537 -10.18 -22.35 -19.03
C ASN A 537 -10.91 -21.74 -20.25
N ILE A 538 -11.81 -20.79 -20.05
CA ILE A 538 -12.51 -20.14 -21.18
C ILE A 538 -11.50 -19.50 -22.13
N VAL A 539 -10.56 -18.73 -21.60
CA VAL A 539 -9.52 -18.07 -22.41
C VAL A 539 -8.65 -19.11 -23.14
N ALA A 540 -8.16 -20.12 -22.43
CA ALA A 540 -7.31 -21.17 -23.02
C ALA A 540 -8.04 -21.98 -24.12
N GLU A 541 -9.33 -22.26 -23.94
CA GLU A 541 -10.12 -23.01 -24.91
C GLU A 541 -10.49 -22.20 -26.15
N ARG A 542 -10.78 -20.88 -26.01
CA ARG A 542 -11.02 -20.02 -27.18
C ARG A 542 -9.80 -19.88 -28.08
N GLU A 543 -8.57 -19.91 -27.50
CA GLU A 543 -7.32 -19.87 -28.27
C GLU A 543 -7.11 -21.11 -29.15
N LYS A 544 -7.65 -22.26 -28.72
CA LYS A 544 -7.62 -23.50 -29.52
C LYS A 544 -8.60 -23.47 -30.69
N GLY A 545 -9.58 -22.58 -30.68
CA GLY A 545 -10.58 -22.39 -31.74
C GLY A 545 -11.87 -21.80 -31.20
N LYS A 546 -12.61 -21.12 -32.08
CA LYS A 546 -13.90 -20.51 -31.72
C LYS A 546 -14.87 -21.55 -31.15
N PHE A 547 -15.67 -21.14 -30.19
CA PHE A 547 -16.78 -21.95 -29.71
C PHE A 547 -17.90 -21.98 -30.76
N ILE A 548 -18.47 -23.15 -31.00
CA ILE A 548 -19.50 -23.35 -32.02
C ILE A 548 -20.93 -23.32 -31.47
N SER A 549 -21.07 -23.51 -30.17
CA SER A 549 -22.37 -23.46 -29.45
C SER A 549 -22.17 -23.19 -27.96
N ILE A 550 -23.27 -22.92 -27.25
CA ILE A 550 -23.26 -22.78 -25.79
C ILE A 550 -22.87 -24.10 -25.11
N GLU A 551 -23.32 -25.23 -25.63
CA GLU A 551 -22.90 -26.57 -25.18
C GLU A 551 -21.37 -26.76 -25.33
N ASP A 552 -20.77 -26.22 -26.37
CA ASP A 552 -19.33 -26.28 -26.62
C ASP A 552 -18.54 -25.44 -25.58
N VAL A 553 -19.03 -24.23 -25.26
CA VAL A 553 -18.48 -23.43 -24.15
C VAL A 553 -18.53 -24.20 -22.83
N GLN A 554 -19.69 -24.77 -22.52
CA GLN A 554 -19.91 -25.52 -21.28
C GLN A 554 -18.97 -26.71 -21.15
N LYS A 555 -18.84 -27.52 -22.21
CA LYS A 555 -18.03 -28.75 -22.18
C LYS A 555 -16.52 -28.46 -22.20
N ARG A 556 -16.05 -27.61 -23.12
CA ARG A 556 -14.63 -27.34 -23.29
C ARG A 556 -14.07 -26.55 -22.10
N ALA A 557 -14.73 -25.46 -21.70
CA ALA A 557 -14.26 -24.62 -20.61
C ALA A 557 -14.70 -25.09 -19.22
N LYS A 558 -15.47 -26.17 -19.12
CA LYS A 558 -16.01 -26.75 -17.86
C LYS A 558 -16.83 -25.73 -17.05
N VAL A 559 -17.67 -24.95 -17.72
CA VAL A 559 -18.57 -23.97 -17.10
C VAL A 559 -19.80 -24.69 -16.56
N SER A 560 -20.20 -24.40 -15.32
CA SER A 560 -21.42 -24.98 -14.74
C SER A 560 -22.69 -24.44 -15.43
N GLN A 561 -23.79 -25.21 -15.35
CA GLN A 561 -25.07 -24.76 -15.95
C GLN A 561 -25.54 -23.42 -15.37
N THR A 562 -25.43 -23.22 -14.06
CA THR A 562 -25.79 -21.95 -13.40
C THR A 562 -25.01 -20.76 -13.97
N LEU A 563 -23.73 -20.94 -14.27
CA LEU A 563 -22.90 -19.89 -14.88
C LEU A 563 -23.27 -19.68 -16.36
N ILE A 564 -23.59 -20.74 -17.11
CA ILE A 564 -24.11 -20.62 -18.49
C ILE A 564 -25.39 -19.80 -18.51
N ASP A 565 -26.34 -20.09 -17.60
CA ASP A 565 -27.59 -19.35 -17.50
C ASP A 565 -27.32 -17.88 -17.18
N LYS A 566 -26.43 -17.62 -16.24
CA LYS A 566 -26.02 -16.24 -15.91
C LYS A 566 -25.34 -15.51 -17.10
N MET A 567 -24.49 -16.19 -17.84
CA MET A 567 -23.85 -15.63 -19.04
C MET A 567 -24.87 -15.35 -20.15
N LYS A 568 -25.94 -16.18 -20.25
CA LYS A 568 -27.08 -15.91 -21.15
C LYS A 568 -27.85 -14.65 -20.71
N ASP A 569 -28.19 -14.57 -19.43
CA ASP A 569 -28.93 -13.41 -18.87
C ASP A 569 -28.16 -12.09 -19.04
N MET A 570 -26.85 -12.14 -18.99
CA MET A 570 -25.96 -11.01 -19.27
C MET A 570 -25.76 -10.75 -20.78
N GLY A 571 -26.29 -11.58 -21.67
CA GLY A 571 -26.14 -11.43 -23.12
C GLY A 571 -24.76 -11.81 -23.68
N ILE A 572 -23.89 -12.45 -22.89
CA ILE A 572 -22.52 -12.83 -23.30
C ILE A 572 -22.53 -13.91 -24.39
N LEU A 573 -23.56 -14.76 -24.39
CA LEU A 573 -23.71 -15.88 -25.32
C LEU A 573 -24.76 -15.60 -26.40
N GLU A 574 -25.14 -14.34 -26.58
CA GLU A 574 -26.16 -13.94 -27.57
C GLU A 574 -25.72 -14.30 -28.99
N GLY A 575 -26.67 -14.87 -29.79
CA GLY A 575 -26.41 -15.30 -31.16
C GLY A 575 -25.71 -16.64 -31.32
N MET A 576 -25.35 -17.32 -30.22
CA MET A 576 -24.80 -18.68 -30.28
C MET A 576 -25.92 -19.73 -30.26
N PRO A 577 -25.81 -20.82 -31.09
CA PRO A 577 -26.74 -21.93 -30.99
C PRO A 577 -26.58 -22.68 -29.66
N ASP A 578 -27.68 -23.23 -29.12
CA ASP A 578 -27.65 -23.93 -27.83
C ASP A 578 -26.82 -25.22 -27.87
N SER A 579 -26.85 -25.97 -28.96
CA SER A 579 -26.16 -27.26 -29.06
C SER A 579 -25.33 -27.41 -30.32
N ASN A 580 -24.39 -28.37 -30.29
CA ASN A 580 -23.56 -28.77 -31.45
C ASN A 580 -24.36 -29.51 -32.55
N GLN A 581 -25.62 -29.86 -32.27
CA GLN A 581 -26.45 -30.55 -33.26
C GLN A 581 -27.05 -29.52 -34.19
N LEU A 582 -26.77 -29.67 -35.51
CA LEU A 582 -27.49 -28.97 -36.54
C LEU A 582 -28.95 -29.45 -36.50
N SER A 583 -29.86 -28.55 -36.05
CA SER A 583 -31.29 -28.79 -36.24
C SER A 583 -31.60 -28.78 -37.72
N LEU A 584 -32.02 -29.89 -38.25
CA LEU A 584 -32.42 -30.04 -39.66
C LEU A 584 -33.87 -29.58 -39.92
N PHE A 585 -34.50 -28.91 -38.91
CA PHE A 585 -35.87 -28.35 -39.02
C PHE A 585 -35.97 -27.02 -38.36
#